data_16cd165251e82c346cf73734404f4a10
#
_entry.id   16cd165251e82c346cf73734404f4a10
#
_cell.length_a   1.000
_cell.length_b   1.000
_cell.length_c   1.000
_cell.angle_alpha   90.00
_cell.angle_beta   90.00
_cell.angle_gamma   90.00
#
_symmetry.space_group_name_H-M   'P 1'
#
loop_
_entity.id
_entity.type
_entity.pdbx_description
1 polymer ?
#
loop_
_entity_poly.entity_id
_entity_poly.type
_entity_poly.pdbx_seq_one_letter_code
_entity_poly.pdbx_strand_id
1 'polypeptide(L)'
;MRRKLSFLSGLLTNIFLAALIIAMYHATQPGGVLPVSAPQYRGSGERAALQFAVSWNAAAIPDILDILKDKSVKATFAVSGEWAENNPALLMRMAAEGHEIASMGYYPDMDGRIGWTVKDVRRANEAVKKICGAEPAIYYEGSRNTVTSTLAAKKLKLTAVSSTIDLL
;
A
#
# COMPACT_ATOMS: atom_id res chain seq x y z
N MET A 1 -47.04 42.50 4.44
CA MET A 1 -45.60 42.29 4.29
C MET A 1 -45.09 40.98 4.94
N ARG A 2 -45.45 40.64 6.18
CA ARG A 2 -45.02 39.43 6.92
C ARG A 2 -45.35 38.10 6.25
N ARG A 3 -46.50 37.91 5.58
CA ARG A 3 -46.89 36.67 4.89
C ARG A 3 -46.02 36.34 3.66
N LYS A 4 -45.51 37.34 2.94
CA LYS A 4 -44.62 37.13 1.81
C LYS A 4 -43.21 36.71 2.26
N LEU A 5 -42.76 37.22 3.41
CA LEU A 5 -41.46 36.86 3.99
C LEU A 5 -41.45 35.40 4.48
N SER A 6 -42.53 34.93 5.12
CA SER A 6 -42.60 33.53 5.58
C SER A 6 -42.73 32.54 4.44
N PHE A 7 -43.36 32.90 3.34
CA PHE A 7 -43.41 32.07 2.14
C PHE A 7 -42.04 31.97 1.47
N LEU A 8 -41.32 33.10 1.39
CA LEU A 8 -39.99 33.13 0.81
C LEU A 8 -38.98 32.33 1.65
N SER A 9 -39.06 32.41 2.99
CA SER A 9 -38.18 31.62 3.86
C SER A 9 -38.46 30.12 3.76
N GLY A 10 -39.71 29.69 3.69
CA GLY A 10 -40.08 28.28 3.46
C GLY A 10 -39.62 27.75 2.13
N LEU A 11 -39.72 28.57 1.05
CA LEU A 11 -39.20 28.19 -0.26
C LEU A 11 -37.67 28.00 -0.26
N LEU A 12 -36.95 28.93 0.35
CA LEU A 12 -35.49 28.85 0.47
C LEU A 12 -35.04 27.64 1.29
N THR A 13 -35.76 27.33 2.39
CA THR A 13 -35.47 26.16 3.21
C THR A 13 -35.68 24.87 2.43
N ASN A 14 -36.76 24.76 1.66
CA ASN A 14 -37.00 23.57 0.83
C ASN A 14 -36.00 23.42 -0.31
N ILE A 15 -35.57 24.50 -0.95
CA ILE A 15 -34.52 24.49 -1.97
C ILE A 15 -33.17 24.01 -1.36
N PHE A 16 -32.85 24.53 -0.17
CA PHE A 16 -31.63 24.10 0.54
C PHE A 16 -31.70 22.63 0.92
N LEU A 17 -32.83 22.15 1.41
CA LEU A 17 -33.02 20.74 1.76
C LEU A 17 -32.90 19.84 0.52
N ALA A 18 -33.52 20.24 -0.60
CA ALA A 18 -33.41 19.51 -1.87
C ALA A 18 -31.99 19.48 -2.38
N ALA A 19 -31.24 20.57 -2.30
CA ALA A 19 -29.83 20.63 -2.68
C ALA A 19 -28.95 19.71 -1.80
N LEU A 20 -29.26 19.67 -0.49
CA LEU A 20 -28.56 18.79 0.46
C LEU A 20 -28.84 17.31 0.19
N ILE A 21 -30.07 16.94 -0.15
CA ILE A 21 -30.46 15.58 -0.52
C ILE A 21 -29.75 15.18 -1.83
N ILE A 22 -29.72 16.07 -2.82
CA ILE A 22 -29.03 15.82 -4.10
C ILE A 22 -27.52 15.65 -3.86
N ALA A 23 -26.92 16.50 -3.02
CA ALA A 23 -25.51 16.37 -2.67
C ALA A 23 -25.21 15.06 -1.95
N MET A 24 -26.04 14.65 -0.99
CA MET A 24 -25.95 13.35 -0.32
C MET A 24 -26.14 12.19 -1.30
N TYR A 25 -27.13 12.30 -2.21
CA TYR A 25 -27.35 11.27 -3.23
C TYR A 25 -26.13 11.11 -4.13
N HIS A 26 -25.52 12.19 -4.59
CA HIS A 26 -24.27 12.12 -5.38
C HIS A 26 -23.08 11.63 -4.58
N ALA A 27 -23.02 11.93 -3.29
CA ALA A 27 -21.94 11.42 -2.40
C ALA A 27 -22.08 9.92 -2.10
N THR A 28 -23.30 9.37 -2.18
CA THR A 28 -23.58 7.94 -1.92
C THR A 28 -23.66 7.08 -3.18
N GLN A 29 -23.56 7.69 -4.38
CA GLN A 29 -23.52 6.91 -5.62
C GLN A 29 -22.21 6.11 -5.70
N PRO A 30 -22.26 4.84 -6.14
CA PRO A 30 -21.07 4.00 -6.29
C PRO A 30 -19.99 4.58 -7.22
N GLY A 31 -20.34 5.55 -8.07
CA GLY A 31 -19.40 6.26 -8.94
C GLY A 31 -18.82 7.54 -8.33
N GLY A 32 -19.31 7.99 -7.17
CA GLY A 32 -18.80 9.15 -6.43
C GLY A 32 -17.77 8.80 -5.35
N VAL A 33 -17.47 7.51 -5.14
CA VAL A 33 -16.34 7.08 -4.35
C VAL A 33 -15.11 7.50 -5.12
N LEU A 34 -14.29 8.40 -4.56
CA LEU A 34 -12.97 8.66 -5.10
C LEU A 34 -12.35 7.28 -5.40
N PRO A 35 -11.82 7.04 -6.60
CA PRO A 35 -11.20 5.77 -6.89
C PRO A 35 -10.04 5.58 -5.90
N VAL A 36 -10.32 4.86 -4.83
CA VAL A 36 -9.27 4.34 -3.97
C VAL A 36 -8.51 3.41 -4.91
N SER A 37 -7.30 3.77 -5.26
CA SER A 37 -6.44 2.89 -6.05
C SER A 37 -6.35 1.58 -5.29
N ALA A 38 -7.04 0.56 -5.77
CA ALA A 38 -6.92 -0.76 -5.20
C ALA A 38 -5.50 -1.27 -5.44
N PRO A 39 -4.92 -2.06 -4.52
CA PRO A 39 -3.67 -2.74 -4.77
C PRO A 39 -3.77 -3.58 -6.04
N GLN A 40 -2.66 -3.76 -6.73
CA GLN A 40 -2.62 -4.67 -7.86
C GLN A 40 -2.54 -6.11 -7.35
N TYR A 41 -3.56 -6.90 -7.67
CA TYR A 41 -3.63 -8.33 -7.31
C TYR A 41 -3.14 -9.25 -8.42
N ARG A 42 -3.08 -8.76 -9.67
CA ARG A 42 -2.66 -9.54 -10.84
C ARG A 42 -1.83 -8.70 -11.78
N GLY A 43 -0.77 -9.31 -12.31
CA GLY A 43 -0.02 -8.78 -13.44
C GLY A 43 -0.74 -9.02 -14.77
N SER A 44 -0.20 -8.47 -15.84
CA SER A 44 -0.65 -8.75 -17.19
C SER A 44 0.02 -10.03 -17.70
N GLY A 45 -0.76 -11.00 -18.17
CA GLY A 45 -0.28 -12.22 -18.80
C GLY A 45 -0.48 -13.50 -18.00
N GLU A 46 0.02 -14.62 -18.50
CA GLU A 46 -0.11 -15.96 -17.94
C GLU A 46 1.04 -16.37 -17.02
N ARG A 47 1.74 -15.41 -16.43
CA ARG A 47 2.89 -15.66 -15.55
C ARG A 47 2.51 -15.49 -14.09
N ALA A 48 3.03 -16.38 -13.24
CA ALA A 48 2.99 -16.22 -11.81
C ALA A 48 4.18 -15.37 -11.34
N ALA A 49 3.94 -14.44 -10.42
CA ALA A 49 4.97 -13.73 -9.70
C ALA A 49 5.10 -14.33 -8.30
N LEU A 50 6.34 -14.59 -7.89
CA LEU A 50 6.64 -15.11 -6.57
C LEU A 50 7.04 -13.95 -5.65
N GLN A 51 6.37 -13.82 -4.51
CA GLN A 51 6.65 -12.80 -3.51
C GLN A 51 6.87 -13.43 -2.14
N PHE A 52 7.88 -12.95 -1.44
CA PHE A 52 8.17 -13.30 -0.05
C PHE A 52 7.99 -12.10 0.85
N ALA A 53 7.19 -12.24 1.90
CA ALA A 53 7.06 -11.25 2.96
C ALA A 53 8.09 -11.53 4.05
N VAL A 54 8.98 -10.56 4.30
CA VAL A 54 10.14 -10.73 5.18
C VAL A 54 10.13 -9.64 6.26
N SER A 55 9.69 -10.00 7.46
CA SER A 55 9.57 -9.04 8.57
C SER A 55 10.22 -9.48 9.89
N TRP A 56 10.45 -10.78 10.11
CA TRP A 56 10.96 -11.27 11.39
C TRP A 56 11.98 -12.40 11.29
N ASN A 57 11.83 -13.35 10.39
CA ASN A 57 12.73 -14.50 10.31
C ASN A 57 13.76 -14.32 9.18
N ALA A 58 15.05 -14.45 9.52
CA ALA A 58 16.16 -14.38 8.56
C ALA A 58 16.75 -15.76 8.25
N ALA A 59 16.48 -16.78 9.09
CA ALA A 59 17.18 -18.06 9.02
C ALA A 59 16.94 -18.84 7.72
N ALA A 60 15.72 -18.79 7.18
CA ALA A 60 15.36 -19.48 5.95
C ALA A 60 15.77 -18.73 4.66
N ILE A 61 16.13 -17.45 4.77
CA ILE A 61 16.39 -16.61 3.59
C ILE A 61 17.58 -17.10 2.76
N PRO A 62 18.73 -17.52 3.34
CA PRO A 62 19.84 -18.06 2.57
C PRO A 62 19.43 -19.25 1.71
N ASP A 63 18.70 -20.21 2.26
CA ASP A 63 18.27 -21.42 1.55
C ASP A 63 17.29 -21.09 0.42
N ILE A 64 16.36 -20.14 0.67
CA ILE A 64 15.43 -19.63 -0.35
C ILE A 64 16.20 -19.02 -1.52
N LEU A 65 17.19 -18.17 -1.24
CA LEU A 65 18.02 -17.54 -2.27
C LEU A 65 18.82 -18.58 -3.07
N ASP A 66 19.36 -19.59 -2.41
CA ASP A 66 20.07 -20.68 -3.08
C ASP A 66 19.14 -21.46 -4.03
N ILE A 67 17.92 -21.78 -3.61
CA ILE A 67 16.94 -22.47 -4.44
C ILE A 67 16.53 -21.58 -5.64
N LEU A 68 16.26 -20.30 -5.41
CA LEU A 68 15.91 -19.37 -6.48
C LEU A 68 17.02 -19.24 -7.51
N LYS A 69 18.27 -19.19 -7.06
CA LYS A 69 19.45 -19.15 -7.90
C LYS A 69 19.58 -20.42 -8.73
N ASP A 70 19.48 -21.58 -8.10
CA ASP A 70 19.53 -22.89 -8.75
C ASP A 70 18.48 -23.04 -9.85
N LYS A 71 17.26 -22.54 -9.59
CA LYS A 71 16.14 -22.59 -10.54
C LYS A 71 16.15 -21.42 -11.54
N SER A 72 17.11 -20.50 -11.44
CA SER A 72 17.15 -19.26 -12.24
C SER A 72 15.87 -18.45 -12.18
N VAL A 73 15.19 -18.45 -11.01
CA VAL A 73 13.94 -17.74 -10.77
C VAL A 73 14.24 -16.43 -10.05
N LYS A 74 13.59 -15.35 -10.49
CA LYS A 74 13.59 -14.09 -9.76
C LYS A 74 12.28 -13.95 -9.01
N ALA A 75 12.36 -13.32 -7.83
CA ALA A 75 11.23 -13.09 -6.94
C ALA A 75 11.23 -11.64 -6.43
N THR A 76 10.13 -11.24 -5.84
CA THR A 76 10.02 -9.98 -5.11
C THR A 76 10.11 -10.27 -3.61
N PHE A 77 11.01 -9.59 -2.91
CA PHE A 77 11.10 -9.64 -1.45
C PHE A 77 10.52 -8.37 -0.87
N ALA A 78 9.36 -8.48 -0.25
CA ALA A 78 8.75 -7.40 0.50
C ALA A 78 9.34 -7.40 1.92
N VAL A 79 10.19 -6.43 2.22
CA VAL A 79 10.96 -6.37 3.48
C VAL A 79 10.45 -5.26 4.39
N SER A 80 10.45 -5.52 5.71
CA SER A 80 10.27 -4.45 6.69
C SER A 80 11.56 -3.65 6.87
N GLY A 81 11.43 -2.37 7.20
CA GLY A 81 12.60 -1.52 7.44
C GLY A 81 13.43 -1.96 8.64
N GLU A 82 12.78 -2.43 9.70
CA GLU A 82 13.45 -2.99 10.88
C GLU A 82 14.26 -4.24 10.53
N TRP A 83 13.68 -5.16 9.76
CA TRP A 83 14.39 -6.37 9.31
C TRP A 83 15.57 -6.01 8.41
N ALA A 84 15.39 -5.05 7.50
CA ALA A 84 16.43 -4.60 6.58
C ALA A 84 17.66 -4.05 7.33
N GLU A 85 17.45 -3.23 8.36
CA GLU A 85 18.54 -2.69 9.19
C GLU A 85 19.25 -3.77 10.01
N ASN A 86 18.53 -4.80 10.45
CA ASN A 86 19.09 -5.91 11.22
C ASN A 86 19.79 -6.96 10.34
N ASN A 87 19.49 -7.01 9.03
CA ASN A 87 20.00 -8.03 8.12
C ASN A 87 20.58 -7.44 6.81
N PRO A 88 21.47 -6.43 6.88
CA PRO A 88 21.92 -5.70 5.69
C PRO A 88 22.65 -6.61 4.66
N ALA A 89 23.38 -7.63 5.12
CA ALA A 89 24.07 -8.56 4.23
C ALA A 89 23.11 -9.41 3.40
N LEU A 90 22.01 -9.88 3.99
CA LEU A 90 20.98 -10.63 3.28
C LEU A 90 20.21 -9.75 2.29
N LEU A 91 19.89 -8.53 2.68
CA LEU A 91 19.24 -7.57 1.80
C LEU A 91 20.13 -7.22 0.58
N MET A 92 21.41 -6.98 0.80
CA MET A 92 22.37 -6.78 -0.30
C MET A 92 22.49 -8.00 -1.20
N ARG A 93 22.47 -9.22 -0.63
CA ARG A 93 22.49 -10.46 -1.40
C ARG A 93 21.26 -10.57 -2.31
N MET A 94 20.05 -10.32 -1.77
CA MET A 94 18.81 -10.31 -2.57
C MET A 94 18.92 -9.36 -3.77
N ALA A 95 19.38 -8.13 -3.53
CA ALA A 95 19.53 -7.13 -4.58
C ALA A 95 20.62 -7.52 -5.60
N ALA A 96 21.77 -8.01 -5.14
CA ALA A 96 22.89 -8.43 -6.00
C ALA A 96 22.52 -9.64 -6.87
N GLU A 97 21.70 -10.55 -6.37
CA GLU A 97 21.18 -11.69 -7.14
C GLU A 97 20.03 -11.29 -8.10
N GLY A 98 19.64 -9.99 -8.14
CA GLY A 98 18.69 -9.44 -9.10
C GLY A 98 17.23 -9.72 -8.74
N HIS A 99 16.94 -9.90 -7.46
CA HIS A 99 15.59 -9.93 -6.95
C HIS A 99 15.05 -8.51 -6.76
N GLU A 100 13.74 -8.34 -6.86
CA GLU A 100 13.09 -7.08 -6.59
C GLU A 100 12.90 -6.88 -5.09
N ILE A 101 13.22 -5.70 -4.59
CA ILE A 101 12.98 -5.33 -3.20
C ILE A 101 11.75 -4.42 -3.13
N ALA A 102 10.73 -4.88 -2.43
CA ALA A 102 9.52 -4.13 -2.10
C ALA A 102 9.54 -3.71 -0.63
N SER A 103 8.80 -2.65 -0.32
CA SER A 103 8.65 -2.17 1.06
C SER A 103 7.40 -2.75 1.70
N MET A 104 7.47 -3.13 2.98
CA MET A 104 6.31 -3.42 3.83
C MET A 104 6.04 -2.32 4.87
N GLY A 105 6.81 -1.22 4.83
CA GLY A 105 6.88 -0.27 5.93
C GLY A 105 7.93 -0.69 6.95
N TYR A 106 8.15 0.16 7.95
CA TYR A 106 9.17 -0.10 8.96
C TYR A 106 8.67 -1.11 10.01
N TYR A 107 7.42 -0.94 10.47
CA TYR A 107 6.71 -1.83 11.39
C TYR A 107 5.44 -2.38 10.72
N PRO A 108 5.51 -3.46 9.94
CA PRO A 108 4.40 -3.94 9.10
C PRO A 108 3.16 -4.38 9.88
N ASP A 109 3.31 -4.79 11.13
CA ASP A 109 2.22 -5.26 11.98
C ASP A 109 1.49 -4.15 12.75
N MET A 110 1.93 -2.89 12.56
CA MET A 110 1.34 -1.74 13.25
C MET A 110 0.42 -0.95 12.31
N ASP A 111 -0.86 -0.92 12.65
CA ASP A 111 -1.83 -0.04 12.00
C ASP A 111 -1.76 1.38 12.57
N GLY A 112 -1.96 2.35 11.71
CA GLY A 112 -1.94 3.74 12.08
C GLY A 112 -2.78 4.63 11.17
N ARG A 113 -2.95 5.89 11.57
CA ARG A 113 -3.54 6.90 10.68
C ARG A 113 -2.63 7.08 9.47
N ILE A 114 -3.21 7.50 8.33
CA ILE A 114 -2.50 7.70 7.06
C ILE A 114 -1.18 8.49 7.21
N GLY A 115 -1.15 9.52 8.05
CA GLY A 115 0.06 10.32 8.29
C GLY A 115 1.18 9.54 8.97
N TRP A 116 0.83 8.63 9.88
CA TRP A 116 1.78 7.71 10.52
C TRP A 116 2.27 6.67 9.51
N THR A 117 1.35 6.02 8.79
CA THR A 117 1.69 5.02 7.76
C THR A 117 2.62 5.58 6.69
N VAL A 118 2.39 6.81 6.22
CA VAL A 118 3.28 7.49 5.27
C VAL A 118 4.69 7.68 5.84
N LYS A 119 4.81 8.06 7.11
CA LYS A 119 6.12 8.23 7.77
C LYS A 119 6.83 6.90 7.94
N ASP A 120 6.08 5.87 8.33
CA ASP A 120 6.58 4.52 8.54
C ASP A 120 7.13 3.90 7.25
N VAL A 121 6.37 3.96 6.16
CA VAL A 121 6.80 3.48 4.84
C VAL A 121 8.00 4.28 4.31
N ARG A 122 8.00 5.60 4.49
CA ARG A 122 9.16 6.43 4.10
C ARG A 122 10.42 6.02 4.85
N ARG A 123 10.33 5.81 6.16
CA ARG A 123 11.46 5.36 6.98
C ARG A 123 12.01 4.01 6.49
N ALA A 124 11.13 3.06 6.15
CA ALA A 124 11.52 1.77 5.59
C ALA A 124 12.26 1.94 4.26
N ASN A 125 11.72 2.76 3.37
CA ASN A 125 12.33 3.02 2.07
C ASN A 125 13.72 3.67 2.20
N GLU A 126 13.88 4.59 3.14
CA GLU A 126 15.17 5.22 3.45
C GLU A 126 16.19 4.20 3.97
N ALA A 127 15.76 3.27 4.85
CA ALA A 127 16.60 2.19 5.34
C ALA A 127 17.06 1.26 4.20
N VAL A 128 16.14 0.81 3.36
CA VAL A 128 16.45 -0.02 2.19
C VAL A 128 17.39 0.71 1.23
N LYS A 129 17.08 1.96 0.91
CA LYS A 129 17.91 2.79 0.01
C LYS A 129 19.34 2.96 0.53
N LYS A 130 19.50 3.16 1.82
CA LYS A 130 20.83 3.28 2.46
C LYS A 130 21.68 2.01 2.29
N ILE A 131 21.04 0.85 2.28
CA ILE A 131 21.72 -0.46 2.20
C ILE A 131 21.93 -0.88 0.74
N CYS A 132 20.89 -0.80 -0.10
CA CYS A 132 20.91 -1.30 -1.49
C CYS A 132 21.26 -0.22 -2.53
N GLY A 133 21.29 1.07 -2.15
CA GLY A 133 21.49 2.18 -3.09
C GLY A 133 20.27 2.55 -3.93
N ALA A 134 19.20 1.76 -3.92
CA ALA A 134 17.96 1.98 -4.66
C ALA A 134 16.76 2.02 -3.72
N GLU A 135 15.79 2.89 -4.03
CA GLU A 135 14.56 3.00 -3.26
C GLU A 135 13.51 2.03 -3.82
N PRO A 136 12.77 1.31 -2.95
CA PRO A 136 11.66 0.47 -3.40
C PRO A 136 10.61 1.25 -4.20
N ALA A 137 10.16 0.67 -5.30
CA ALA A 137 9.05 1.21 -6.11
C ALA A 137 7.70 0.56 -5.76
N ILE A 138 7.75 -0.60 -5.11
CA ILE A 138 6.59 -1.40 -4.75
C ILE A 138 6.39 -1.35 -3.23
N TYR A 139 5.11 -1.29 -2.84
CA TYR A 139 4.69 -1.41 -1.45
C TYR A 139 3.69 -2.57 -1.31
N TYR A 140 4.01 -3.50 -0.43
CA TYR A 140 3.13 -4.59 -0.01
C TYR A 140 2.57 -4.28 1.37
N GLU A 141 1.26 -4.29 1.49
CA GLU A 141 0.58 -3.85 2.71
C GLU A 141 0.60 -4.87 3.85
N GLY A 142 0.84 -6.15 3.52
CA GLY A 142 0.75 -7.23 4.52
C GLY A 142 -0.64 -7.33 5.13
N SER A 143 -0.70 -7.40 6.44
CA SER A 143 -1.94 -7.46 7.23
C SER A 143 -2.55 -6.09 7.56
N ARG A 144 -1.98 -4.98 7.10
CA ARG A 144 -2.46 -3.63 7.39
C ARG A 144 -3.80 -3.32 6.70
N ASN A 145 -4.47 -2.29 7.22
CA ASN A 145 -5.68 -1.77 6.60
C ASN A 145 -5.42 -1.30 5.17
N THR A 146 -6.06 -1.95 4.21
CA THR A 146 -5.89 -1.74 2.77
C THR A 146 -6.11 -0.29 2.34
N VAL A 147 -7.11 0.40 2.89
CA VAL A 147 -7.43 1.78 2.51
C VAL A 147 -6.30 2.72 2.92
N THR A 148 -5.84 2.63 4.17
CA THR A 148 -4.76 3.48 4.69
C THR A 148 -3.46 3.20 3.96
N SER A 149 -3.15 1.93 3.72
CA SER A 149 -1.96 1.46 3.02
C SER A 149 -1.92 1.93 1.58
N THR A 150 -3.01 1.75 0.84
CA THR A 150 -3.12 2.19 -0.57
C THR A 150 -2.99 3.71 -0.70
N LEU A 151 -3.62 4.48 0.20
CA LEU A 151 -3.49 5.94 0.22
C LEU A 151 -2.07 6.39 0.56
N ALA A 152 -1.38 5.68 1.47
CA ALA A 152 0.02 5.96 1.81
C ALA A 152 0.93 5.68 0.62
N ALA A 153 0.77 4.53 -0.03
CA ALA A 153 1.51 4.18 -1.25
C ALA A 153 1.32 5.22 -2.35
N LYS A 154 0.08 5.62 -2.63
CA LYS A 154 -0.23 6.68 -3.61
C LYS A 154 0.47 8.00 -3.27
N LYS A 155 0.45 8.40 -2.00
CA LYS A 155 1.10 9.64 -1.55
C LYS A 155 2.62 9.59 -1.70
N LEU A 156 3.22 8.41 -1.60
CA LEU A 156 4.65 8.16 -1.79
C LEU A 156 5.02 7.78 -3.23
N LYS A 157 4.04 7.73 -4.16
CA LYS A 157 4.22 7.33 -5.56
C LYS A 157 4.74 5.89 -5.71
N LEU A 158 4.33 5.01 -4.79
CA LEU A 158 4.63 3.60 -4.83
C LEU A 158 3.48 2.83 -5.49
N THR A 159 3.80 1.72 -6.14
CA THR A 159 2.80 0.76 -6.61
C THR A 159 2.38 -0.15 -5.46
N ALA A 160 1.13 -0.02 -5.01
CA ALA A 160 0.59 -0.95 -4.02
C ALA A 160 0.29 -2.30 -4.67
N VAL A 161 0.76 -3.37 -4.05
CA VAL A 161 0.50 -4.75 -4.47
C VAL A 161 -0.07 -5.56 -3.32
N SER A 162 -0.83 -6.59 -3.66
CA SER A 162 -1.33 -7.58 -2.71
C SER A 162 -1.24 -8.97 -3.33
N SER A 163 -1.27 -9.99 -2.48
CA SER A 163 -1.24 -11.39 -2.93
C SER A 163 -2.60 -11.83 -3.49
N THR A 164 -2.56 -12.72 -4.47
CA THR A 164 -3.76 -13.42 -4.97
C THR A 164 -3.97 -14.72 -4.20
N ILE A 165 -2.88 -15.37 -3.80
CA ILE A 165 -2.84 -16.62 -3.04
C ILE A 165 -1.74 -16.47 -2.00
N ASP A 166 -2.07 -16.66 -0.73
CA ASP A 166 -1.10 -16.74 0.36
C ASP A 166 -0.86 -18.22 0.67
N LEU A 167 0.41 -18.59 0.66
CA LEU A 167 0.88 -19.93 1.07
C LEU A 167 1.43 -19.78 2.49
N LEU A 168 0.60 -20.06 3.48
CA LEU A 168 0.96 -20.15 4.89
C LEU A 168 1.16 -21.60 5.30
#